data_aca79b0c48c5cd1da781f249ca39f6c8
#
_entry.id   aca79b0c48c5cd1da781f249ca39f6c8
#
_cell.length_a   1.000
_cell.length_b   1.000
_cell.length_c   1.000
_cell.angle_alpha   90.00
_cell.angle_beta   90.00
_cell.angle_gamma   90.00
#
_symmetry.space_group_name_H-M   'P 1'
#
loop_
_entity.id
_entity.type
_entity.pdbx_description
1 polymer ?
#
loop_
_entity_poly.entity_id
_entity_poly.type
_entity_poly.pdbx_seq_one_letter_code
_entity_poly.pdbx_strand_id
1 'polypeptide(L)'
;MSPKERHKGAMRDIGNLLEAEDIDNVGTEIIDHFTWKQLMDLDACTVCGRCTSVCPANQTGKSLDPREIILKVGQVMSESGDPSVPATISTPGPLKVNSSNVFERITSEEVWACTSCRACDEICPVNIEILDKILDMRRHLALMESDFPSELGKAYVAMENSSNPWGASQNDRLKWTEDLDFEVPVIDESNSEEYDYLYWIGCAGAFDDRNVPVTKAVATLLKRAGVSYAVLGPKEVCTGDSARRTGNEFVFQQLAIQNIENMNNLKVDKIITQCPHCFNTIANEYPQLGGEYKVIHHSQLLTELVQSGRIEVGTSDKPYKITYHDSCYLGRHNDIYTCLLYTSDAAD
;
A
#
# COMPACT_ATOMS: atom_id res chain seq x y z
N MET A 1 11.47 -3.97 25.28
CA MET A 1 12.07 -4.28 23.95
C MET A 1 11.88 -3.06 23.08
N SER A 2 12.93 -2.56 22.43
CA SER A 2 12.78 -1.51 21.42
C SER A 2 11.91 -2.07 20.29
N PRO A 3 10.89 -1.35 19.79
CA PRO A 3 10.17 -1.78 18.61
C PRO A 3 11.22 -1.98 17.50
N LYS A 4 11.17 -3.08 16.76
CA LYS A 4 11.96 -3.20 15.52
C LYS A 4 11.58 -1.98 14.67
N GLU A 5 12.56 -1.22 14.22
CA GLU A 5 12.32 -0.10 13.32
C GLU A 5 11.63 -0.64 12.06
N ARG A 6 10.34 -0.39 11.97
CA ARG A 6 9.53 -0.73 10.82
C ARG A 6 9.82 0.27 9.69
N HIS A 7 9.94 -0.22 8.46
CA HIS A 7 10.01 0.69 7.31
C HIS A 7 8.73 1.57 7.27
N LYS A 8 8.88 2.86 7.02
CA LYS A 8 7.75 3.83 7.06
C LYS A 8 6.62 3.50 6.07
N GLY A 9 6.91 2.79 4.98
CA GLY A 9 5.93 2.32 3.99
C GLY A 9 5.16 1.08 4.41
N ALA A 10 5.62 0.32 5.40
CA ALA A 10 4.96 -0.89 5.86
C ALA A 10 3.84 -0.59 6.85
N MET A 11 2.72 -1.29 6.76
CA MET A 11 1.72 -1.34 7.82
C MET A 11 2.25 -2.07 9.05
N ARG A 12 1.64 -1.79 10.20
CA ARG A 12 1.92 -2.50 11.44
C ARG A 12 1.69 -4.01 11.25
N ASP A 13 2.69 -4.79 11.64
CA ASP A 13 2.57 -6.24 11.72
C ASP A 13 1.65 -6.62 12.87
N ILE A 14 0.72 -7.51 12.61
CA ILE A 14 -0.23 -8.05 13.59
C ILE A 14 -0.12 -9.57 13.74
N GLY A 15 0.97 -10.15 13.21
CA GLY A 15 1.20 -11.59 13.20
C GLY A 15 0.48 -12.32 12.07
N ASN A 16 0.70 -13.62 12.00
CA ASN A 16 0.06 -14.48 11.00
C ASN A 16 -1.33 -14.91 11.49
N LEU A 17 -2.38 -14.31 10.96
CA LEU A 17 -3.76 -14.61 11.31
C LEU A 17 -4.22 -15.98 10.81
N LEU A 18 -3.58 -16.52 9.75
CA LEU A 18 -3.94 -17.84 9.20
C LEU A 18 -3.49 -18.98 10.09
N GLU A 19 -2.52 -18.74 10.99
CA GLU A 19 -2.01 -19.72 11.96
C GLU A 19 -2.54 -19.49 13.38
N ALA A 20 -3.30 -18.41 13.61
CA ALA A 20 -3.80 -18.10 14.93
C ALA A 20 -4.91 -19.06 15.34
N GLU A 21 -4.79 -19.69 16.54
CA GLU A 21 -5.79 -20.62 17.08
C GLU A 21 -7.05 -19.89 17.55
N ASP A 22 -6.88 -18.69 18.14
CA ASP A 22 -7.97 -17.84 18.62
C ASP A 22 -7.75 -16.39 18.19
N ILE A 23 -8.77 -15.77 17.61
CA ILE A 23 -8.77 -14.38 17.17
C ILE A 23 -9.93 -13.64 17.86
N ASP A 24 -9.64 -13.11 19.04
CA ASP A 24 -10.65 -12.37 19.81
C ASP A 24 -10.90 -10.97 19.19
N ASN A 25 -9.86 -10.35 18.66
CA ASN A 25 -9.95 -9.02 18.04
C ASN A 25 -8.86 -8.77 17.00
N VAL A 26 -9.21 -8.07 15.92
CA VAL A 26 -8.28 -7.58 14.91
C VAL A 26 -8.50 -6.08 14.72
N GLY A 27 -7.41 -5.31 14.82
CA GLY A 27 -7.50 -3.85 14.68
C GLY A 27 -7.83 -3.15 16.00
N THR A 28 -8.37 -1.93 15.92
CA THR A 28 -8.62 -1.08 17.10
C THR A 28 -10.05 -0.57 17.12
N GLU A 29 -10.74 -0.86 18.23
CA GLU A 29 -12.07 -0.37 18.58
C GLU A 29 -12.04 0.41 19.89
N ILE A 30 -11.33 -0.14 20.90
CA ILE A 30 -11.21 0.46 22.21
C ILE A 30 -9.79 0.91 22.49
N ILE A 31 -9.62 1.77 23.48
CA ILE A 31 -8.30 2.35 23.82
C ILE A 31 -7.25 1.27 24.11
N ASP A 32 -7.63 0.17 24.73
CA ASP A 32 -6.72 -0.93 25.07
C ASP A 32 -6.20 -1.70 23.86
N HIS A 33 -6.81 -1.56 22.68
CA HIS A 33 -6.34 -2.16 21.44
C HIS A 33 -5.22 -1.36 20.74
N PHE A 34 -5.00 -0.10 21.16
CA PHE A 34 -3.92 0.73 20.61
C PHE A 34 -2.59 0.36 21.27
N THR A 35 -1.52 0.43 20.48
CA THR A 35 -0.17 0.27 21.01
C THR A 35 0.24 1.47 21.87
N TRP A 36 1.19 1.26 22.80
CA TRP A 36 1.71 2.35 23.64
C TRP A 36 2.21 3.55 22.84
N LYS A 37 2.81 3.30 21.64
CA LYS A 37 3.26 4.38 20.76
C LYS A 37 2.09 5.15 20.16
N GLN A 38 1.06 4.45 19.70
CA GLN A 38 -0.14 5.09 19.17
C GLN A 38 -0.83 5.98 20.22
N LEU A 39 -0.86 5.52 21.47
CA LEU A 39 -1.40 6.31 22.60
C LEU A 39 -0.51 7.52 22.93
N MET A 40 0.82 7.34 22.98
CA MET A 40 1.76 8.45 23.19
C MET A 40 1.67 9.53 22.11
N ASP A 41 1.41 9.15 20.87
CA ASP A 41 1.20 10.07 19.75
C ASP A 41 0.01 11.04 19.98
N LEU A 42 -1.00 10.62 20.75
CA LEU A 42 -2.18 11.43 21.04
C LEU A 42 -1.79 12.63 21.91
N ASP A 43 -0.97 12.39 22.94
CA ASP A 43 -0.46 13.45 23.84
C ASP A 43 0.58 14.35 23.16
N ALA A 44 1.32 13.83 22.18
CA ALA A 44 2.32 14.59 21.44
C ALA A 44 1.70 15.60 20.46
N CYS A 45 0.40 15.54 20.19
CA CYS A 45 -0.26 16.40 19.21
C CYS A 45 -0.31 17.86 19.65
N THR A 46 0.35 18.75 18.89
CA THR A 46 0.36 20.21 19.14
C THR A 46 -0.82 20.95 18.52
N VAL A 47 -1.80 20.26 17.97
CA VAL A 47 -3.04 20.81 17.37
C VAL A 47 -2.77 21.84 16.25
N CYS A 48 -1.62 21.78 15.59
CA CYS A 48 -1.17 22.79 14.63
C CYS A 48 -1.93 22.84 13.29
N GLY A 49 -2.74 21.81 12.96
CA GLY A 49 -3.58 21.74 11.76
C GLY A 49 -2.87 21.44 10.44
N ARG A 50 -1.55 21.22 10.42
CA ARG A 50 -0.80 20.94 9.18
C ARG A 50 -1.28 19.68 8.48
N CYS A 51 -1.60 18.62 9.21
CA CYS A 51 -2.12 17.37 8.66
C CYS A 51 -3.48 17.56 7.96
N THR A 52 -4.35 18.42 8.50
CA THR A 52 -5.63 18.81 7.88
C THR A 52 -5.39 19.53 6.56
N SER A 53 -4.46 20.50 6.53
CA SER A 53 -4.21 21.35 5.36
C SER A 53 -3.64 20.60 4.13
N VAL A 54 -3.04 19.44 4.33
CA VAL A 54 -2.47 18.62 3.23
C VAL A 54 -3.29 17.37 2.93
N CYS A 55 -4.38 17.12 3.67
CA CYS A 55 -5.20 15.93 3.47
C CYS A 55 -6.07 16.05 2.21
N PRO A 56 -5.87 15.19 1.18
CA PRO A 56 -6.68 15.28 -0.04
C PRO A 56 -8.16 15.01 0.20
N ALA A 57 -8.51 14.15 1.14
CA ALA A 57 -9.90 13.88 1.50
C ALA A 57 -10.55 15.14 2.11
N ASN A 58 -9.89 15.79 3.06
CA ASN A 58 -10.38 17.03 3.67
C ASN A 58 -10.52 18.17 2.63
N GLN A 59 -9.49 18.35 1.79
CA GLN A 59 -9.48 19.40 0.76
C GLN A 59 -10.60 19.22 -0.29
N THR A 60 -11.06 17.99 -0.50
CA THR A 60 -12.18 17.69 -1.42
C THR A 60 -13.54 17.67 -0.73
N GLY A 61 -13.63 18.11 0.52
CA GLY A 61 -14.88 18.24 1.28
C GLY A 61 -15.43 16.92 1.84
N LYS A 62 -14.60 15.87 1.94
CA LYS A 62 -14.97 14.64 2.64
C LYS A 62 -14.89 14.83 4.16
N SER A 63 -15.57 13.96 4.90
CA SER A 63 -15.71 14.02 6.36
C SER A 63 -14.40 13.88 7.15
N LEU A 64 -13.34 13.29 6.58
CA LEU A 64 -12.07 13.07 7.25
C LEU A 64 -11.29 14.36 7.52
N ASP A 65 -10.98 14.61 8.79
CA ASP A 65 -9.91 15.51 9.24
C ASP A 65 -8.89 14.71 10.05
N PRO A 66 -7.63 14.54 9.56
CA PRO A 66 -6.61 13.75 10.26
C PRO A 66 -6.28 14.26 11.67
N ARG A 67 -6.36 15.58 11.89
CA ARG A 67 -6.18 16.17 13.23
C ARG A 67 -7.30 15.73 14.17
N GLU A 68 -8.56 15.78 13.70
CA GLU A 68 -9.72 15.40 14.51
C GLU A 68 -9.68 13.91 14.88
N ILE A 69 -9.15 13.03 14.03
CA ILE A 69 -8.93 11.62 14.39
C ILE A 69 -8.06 11.51 15.65
N ILE A 70 -6.92 12.21 15.69
CA ILE A 70 -6.02 12.21 16.86
C ILE A 70 -6.71 12.77 18.08
N LEU A 71 -7.41 13.91 17.95
CA LEU A 71 -8.07 14.57 19.06
C LEU A 71 -9.22 13.75 19.64
N LYS A 72 -10.03 13.12 18.77
CA LYS A 72 -11.15 12.27 19.18
C LYS A 72 -10.67 11.02 19.91
N VAL A 73 -9.62 10.32 19.43
CA VAL A 73 -9.03 9.18 20.14
C VAL A 73 -8.43 9.61 21.48
N GLY A 74 -7.69 10.74 21.51
CA GLY A 74 -7.13 11.30 22.74
C GLY A 74 -8.20 11.66 23.77
N GLN A 75 -9.34 12.17 23.31
CA GLN A 75 -10.47 12.45 24.19
C GLN A 75 -11.07 11.16 24.78
N VAL A 76 -11.30 10.14 23.96
CA VAL A 76 -11.78 8.84 24.46
C VAL A 76 -10.80 8.27 25.48
N MET A 77 -9.48 8.34 25.21
CA MET A 77 -8.44 7.91 26.15
C MET A 77 -8.52 8.66 27.49
N SER A 78 -8.67 9.98 27.47
CA SER A 78 -8.75 10.77 28.72
C SER A 78 -10.03 10.51 29.51
N GLU A 79 -11.15 10.29 28.84
CA GLU A 79 -12.44 10.05 29.47
C GLU A 79 -12.59 8.60 29.98
N SER A 80 -11.91 7.61 29.38
CA SER A 80 -11.93 6.22 29.81
C SER A 80 -11.02 5.94 31.02
N GLY A 81 -9.96 6.73 31.19
CA GLY A 81 -8.94 6.51 32.22
C GLY A 81 -9.27 7.04 33.61
N ASP A 82 -9.95 8.20 33.72
CA ASP A 82 -10.33 8.79 35.01
C ASP A 82 -11.50 9.77 34.79
N PRO A 83 -12.69 9.48 35.35
CA PRO A 83 -13.85 10.35 35.23
C PRO A 83 -13.69 11.72 35.90
N SER A 84 -12.64 11.92 36.71
CA SER A 84 -12.32 13.20 37.35
C SER A 84 -11.43 14.13 36.52
N VAL A 85 -10.84 13.64 35.45
CA VAL A 85 -9.98 14.46 34.56
C VAL A 85 -10.86 15.29 33.61
N PRO A 86 -10.83 16.63 33.67
CA PRO A 86 -11.59 17.47 32.76
C PRO A 86 -11.12 17.23 31.33
N ALA A 87 -12.05 16.97 30.40
CA ALA A 87 -11.75 16.90 28.98
C ALA A 87 -11.12 18.23 28.52
N THR A 88 -9.86 18.21 28.15
CA THR A 88 -9.09 19.40 27.73
C THR A 88 -9.39 19.84 26.30
N ILE A 89 -10.20 19.10 25.57
CA ILE A 89 -10.48 19.31 24.15
C ILE A 89 -12.00 19.43 23.95
N SER A 90 -12.43 20.57 23.41
CA SER A 90 -13.84 20.89 23.17
C SER A 90 -14.39 20.12 21.98
N THR A 91 -14.89 18.92 22.18
CA THR A 91 -15.76 18.25 21.21
C THR A 91 -17.20 18.20 21.73
N PRO A 92 -18.23 18.35 20.85
CA PRO A 92 -19.61 18.40 21.30
C PRO A 92 -20.15 17.06 21.72
N GLY A 93 -20.76 17.01 22.89
CA GLY A 93 -21.58 15.92 23.41
C GLY A 93 -20.89 15.00 24.42
N PRO A 94 -21.63 14.47 25.42
CA PRO A 94 -21.08 13.55 26.41
C PRO A 94 -20.88 12.16 25.81
N LEU A 95 -19.74 11.53 26.11
CA LEU A 95 -19.60 10.07 25.96
C LEU A 95 -20.50 9.35 26.98
N LYS A 96 -20.86 8.10 26.68
CA LYS A 96 -21.39 7.22 27.74
C LYS A 96 -20.31 7.09 28.81
N VAL A 97 -20.72 7.23 30.05
CA VAL A 97 -19.79 7.15 31.19
C VAL A 97 -19.00 5.84 31.13
N ASN A 98 -17.67 5.93 31.09
CA ASN A 98 -16.71 4.82 31.01
C ASN A 98 -16.63 4.05 29.67
N SER A 99 -17.06 4.61 28.55
CA SER A 99 -16.80 3.99 27.26
C SER A 99 -15.36 4.24 26.82
N SER A 100 -14.66 3.18 26.41
CA SER A 100 -13.33 3.24 25.76
C SER A 100 -13.40 3.08 24.24
N ASN A 101 -14.61 2.98 23.66
CA ASN A 101 -14.84 2.75 22.24
C ASN A 101 -14.65 4.05 21.45
N VAL A 102 -13.70 4.02 20.48
CA VAL A 102 -13.37 5.20 19.67
C VAL A 102 -14.44 5.54 18.64
N PHE A 103 -15.28 4.56 18.24
CA PHE A 103 -16.36 4.77 17.30
C PHE A 103 -17.58 5.51 17.89
N GLU A 104 -17.55 5.80 19.18
CA GLU A 104 -18.50 6.77 19.76
C GLU A 104 -18.20 8.22 19.34
N ARG A 105 -16.99 8.49 18.83
CA ARG A 105 -16.52 9.82 18.40
C ARG A 105 -16.12 9.85 16.92
N ILE A 106 -15.68 8.73 16.36
CA ILE A 106 -15.21 8.60 14.99
C ILE A 106 -16.23 7.79 14.20
N THR A 107 -16.67 8.34 13.08
CA THR A 107 -17.59 7.62 12.18
C THR A 107 -16.84 6.72 11.21
N SER A 108 -17.46 5.63 10.77
CA SER A 108 -16.89 4.78 9.73
C SER A 108 -16.65 5.56 8.43
N GLU A 109 -17.50 6.55 8.10
CA GLU A 109 -17.31 7.43 6.94
C GLU A 109 -16.00 8.21 7.02
N GLU A 110 -15.60 8.76 8.18
CA GLU A 110 -14.31 9.41 8.36
C GLU A 110 -13.15 8.45 8.10
N VAL A 111 -13.24 7.22 8.61
CA VAL A 111 -12.20 6.18 8.43
C VAL A 111 -12.09 5.77 6.97
N TRP A 112 -13.24 5.56 6.29
CA TRP A 112 -13.26 5.16 4.87
C TRP A 112 -12.88 6.27 3.89
N ALA A 113 -12.98 7.54 4.26
CA ALA A 113 -12.56 8.66 3.43
C ALA A 113 -11.04 8.76 3.25
N CYS A 114 -10.24 8.07 4.06
CA CYS A 114 -8.78 8.10 3.97
C CYS A 114 -8.27 7.39 2.71
N THR A 115 -7.41 8.06 1.93
CA THR A 115 -6.76 7.51 0.73
C THR A 115 -5.44 6.79 1.00
N SER A 116 -5.07 6.59 2.26
CA SER A 116 -3.79 6.00 2.71
C SER A 116 -2.52 6.65 2.13
N CYS A 117 -2.58 7.92 1.75
CA CYS A 117 -1.52 8.61 1.04
C CYS A 117 -0.34 9.08 1.92
N ARG A 118 -0.42 8.97 3.24
CA ARG A 118 0.61 9.35 4.23
C ARG A 118 0.97 10.85 4.28
N ALA A 119 0.24 11.74 3.62
CA ALA A 119 0.55 13.18 3.64
C ALA A 119 0.49 13.78 5.05
N CYS A 120 -0.43 13.30 5.89
CA CYS A 120 -0.59 13.75 7.27
C CYS A 120 0.61 13.39 8.16
N ASP A 121 1.19 12.20 7.98
CA ASP A 121 2.35 11.74 8.74
C ASP A 121 3.61 12.52 8.32
N GLU A 122 3.85 12.66 7.00
CA GLU A 122 5.02 13.36 6.46
C GLU A 122 5.10 14.84 6.86
N ILE A 123 3.96 15.51 6.97
CA ILE A 123 3.93 16.93 7.35
C ILE A 123 3.96 17.15 8.87
N CYS A 124 3.80 16.10 9.67
CA CYS A 124 3.68 16.23 11.12
C CYS A 124 5.02 16.63 11.76
N PRO A 125 5.12 17.78 12.44
CA PRO A 125 6.38 18.25 13.01
C PRO A 125 6.85 17.46 14.22
N VAL A 126 5.97 16.62 14.78
CA VAL A 126 6.25 15.75 15.94
C VAL A 126 6.12 14.25 15.59
N ASN A 127 6.13 13.92 14.30
CA ASN A 127 6.18 12.56 13.75
C ASN A 127 5.06 11.61 14.24
N ILE A 128 3.84 12.12 14.34
CA ILE A 128 2.65 11.30 14.67
C ILE A 128 2.30 10.44 13.46
N GLU A 129 2.15 9.14 13.67
CA GLU A 129 1.68 8.17 12.67
C GLU A 129 0.14 8.09 12.67
N ILE A 130 -0.50 9.06 12.02
CA ILE A 130 -1.96 9.16 11.97
C ILE A 130 -2.55 8.03 11.12
N LEU A 131 -1.89 7.73 9.99
CA LEU A 131 -2.33 6.70 9.05
C LEU A 131 -2.43 5.33 9.71
N ASP A 132 -1.49 4.95 10.57
CA ASP A 132 -1.51 3.67 11.27
C ASP A 132 -2.79 3.47 12.09
N LYS A 133 -3.22 4.52 12.79
CA LYS A 133 -4.45 4.47 13.60
C LYS A 133 -5.68 4.28 12.73
N ILE A 134 -5.74 4.97 11.59
CA ILE A 134 -6.84 4.83 10.62
C ILE A 134 -6.87 3.41 10.03
N LEU A 135 -5.71 2.86 9.67
CA LEU A 135 -5.64 1.51 9.08
C LEU A 135 -5.96 0.41 10.11
N ASP A 136 -5.59 0.60 11.37
CA ASP A 136 -5.97 -0.33 12.44
C ASP A 136 -7.48 -0.26 12.74
N MET A 137 -8.10 0.92 12.69
CA MET A 137 -9.56 1.05 12.77
C MET A 137 -10.26 0.38 11.58
N ARG A 138 -9.70 0.47 10.35
CA ARG A 138 -10.23 -0.27 9.20
C ARG A 138 -10.17 -1.78 9.38
N ARG A 139 -9.10 -2.30 9.99
CA ARG A 139 -9.00 -3.73 10.30
C ARG A 139 -10.17 -4.18 11.18
N HIS A 140 -10.49 -3.40 12.22
CA HIS A 140 -11.63 -3.69 13.08
C HIS A 140 -12.95 -3.61 12.30
N LEU A 141 -13.23 -2.51 11.61
CA LEU A 141 -14.46 -2.35 10.85
C LEU A 141 -14.64 -3.46 9.80
N ALA A 142 -13.57 -3.83 9.09
CA ALA A 142 -13.66 -4.83 8.02
C ALA A 142 -13.81 -6.26 8.54
N LEU A 143 -13.05 -6.64 9.58
CA LEU A 143 -12.96 -8.04 10.02
C LEU A 143 -13.89 -8.38 11.17
N MET A 144 -14.17 -7.42 12.07
CA MET A 144 -15.00 -7.65 13.24
C MET A 144 -16.45 -7.20 13.02
N GLU A 145 -16.67 -6.07 12.35
CA GLU A 145 -17.98 -5.47 12.17
C GLU A 145 -18.59 -5.71 10.77
N SER A 146 -17.77 -6.13 9.79
CA SER A 146 -18.18 -6.19 8.37
C SER A 146 -18.77 -4.85 7.86
N ASP A 147 -18.34 -3.72 8.46
CA ASP A 147 -18.74 -2.37 8.10
C ASP A 147 -17.74 -1.76 7.11
N PHE A 148 -17.99 -1.97 5.82
CA PHE A 148 -17.20 -1.42 4.72
C PHE A 148 -18.07 -1.10 3.50
N PRO A 149 -17.64 -0.21 2.60
CA PRO A 149 -18.35 0.09 1.35
C PRO A 149 -18.64 -1.18 0.53
N SER A 150 -19.84 -1.30 0.00
CA SER A 150 -20.32 -2.52 -0.71
C SER A 150 -19.44 -2.92 -1.89
N GLU A 151 -18.77 -1.95 -2.53
CA GLU A 151 -17.84 -2.17 -3.63
C GLU A 151 -16.61 -2.95 -3.19
N LEU A 152 -16.15 -2.74 -1.94
CA LEU A 152 -15.02 -3.50 -1.37
C LEU A 152 -15.38 -4.97 -1.15
N GLY A 153 -16.62 -5.28 -0.76
CA GLY A 153 -17.08 -6.65 -0.61
C GLY A 153 -16.96 -7.45 -1.90
N LYS A 154 -17.31 -6.84 -3.05
CA LYS A 154 -17.14 -7.46 -4.37
C LYS A 154 -15.66 -7.71 -4.70
N ALA A 155 -14.79 -6.75 -4.38
CA ALA A 155 -13.36 -6.89 -4.61
C ALA A 155 -12.74 -7.97 -3.72
N TYR A 156 -13.16 -8.10 -2.45
CA TYR A 156 -12.71 -9.18 -1.56
C TYR A 156 -13.09 -10.55 -2.11
N VAL A 157 -14.37 -10.75 -2.46
CA VAL A 157 -14.86 -11.99 -3.07
C VAL A 157 -14.10 -12.33 -4.36
N ALA A 158 -13.80 -11.32 -5.20
CA ALA A 158 -13.02 -11.51 -6.41
C ALA A 158 -11.56 -11.91 -6.12
N MET A 159 -10.93 -11.30 -5.10
CA MET A 159 -9.58 -11.66 -4.67
C MET A 159 -9.51 -13.07 -4.08
N GLU A 160 -10.49 -13.48 -3.27
CA GLU A 160 -10.57 -14.83 -2.70
C GLU A 160 -10.77 -15.91 -3.78
N ASN A 161 -11.69 -15.70 -4.73
CA ASN A 161 -12.07 -16.71 -5.70
C ASN A 161 -11.22 -16.71 -6.99
N SER A 162 -10.69 -15.54 -7.38
CA SER A 162 -9.97 -15.36 -8.64
C SER A 162 -8.56 -14.82 -8.45
N SER A 163 -8.12 -14.65 -7.20
CA SER A 163 -6.80 -14.12 -6.83
C SER A 163 -6.47 -12.75 -7.43
N ASN A 164 -7.50 -11.97 -7.81
CA ASN A 164 -7.36 -10.60 -8.27
C ASN A 164 -8.67 -9.80 -8.07
N PRO A 165 -8.61 -8.47 -7.86
CA PRO A 165 -9.80 -7.66 -7.57
C PRO A 165 -10.75 -7.46 -8.77
N TRP A 166 -10.35 -7.82 -9.99
CA TRP A 166 -11.21 -7.76 -11.18
C TRP A 166 -12.09 -9.01 -11.35
N GLY A 167 -11.81 -10.11 -10.63
CA GLY A 167 -12.47 -11.40 -10.85
C GLY A 167 -12.11 -12.04 -12.19
N ALA A 168 -11.03 -11.60 -12.83
CA ALA A 168 -10.57 -12.11 -14.10
C ALA A 168 -9.93 -13.49 -13.95
N SER A 169 -9.99 -14.31 -15.03
CA SER A 169 -9.32 -15.61 -15.04
C SER A 169 -7.80 -15.47 -14.98
N GLN A 170 -7.14 -16.25 -14.13
CA GLN A 170 -5.67 -16.28 -14.06
C GLN A 170 -5.03 -16.73 -15.40
N ASN A 171 -5.73 -17.55 -16.20
CA ASN A 171 -5.26 -17.93 -17.53
C ASN A 171 -5.16 -16.74 -18.50
N ASP A 172 -5.89 -15.65 -18.23
CA ASP A 172 -5.89 -14.45 -19.05
C ASP A 172 -4.75 -13.50 -18.69
N ARG A 173 -3.96 -13.80 -17.65
CA ARG A 173 -2.90 -12.94 -17.16
C ARG A 173 -1.77 -12.68 -18.17
N LEU A 174 -1.62 -13.53 -19.17
CA LEU A 174 -0.65 -13.37 -20.26
C LEU A 174 -1.25 -12.78 -21.55
N LYS A 175 -2.54 -12.45 -21.62
CA LYS A 175 -3.16 -11.89 -22.84
C LYS A 175 -2.49 -10.60 -23.33
N TRP A 176 -1.89 -9.83 -22.42
CA TRP A 176 -1.14 -8.63 -22.80
C TRP A 176 0.06 -8.92 -23.70
N THR A 177 0.55 -10.15 -23.78
CA THR A 177 1.70 -10.52 -24.60
C THR A 177 1.33 -10.83 -26.07
N GLU A 178 0.05 -11.08 -26.38
CA GLU A 178 -0.41 -11.59 -27.68
C GLU A 178 -0.03 -10.70 -28.89
N ASP A 179 0.05 -9.37 -28.69
CA ASP A 179 0.38 -8.41 -29.77
C ASP A 179 1.86 -7.98 -29.74
N LEU A 180 2.72 -8.61 -28.95
CA LEU A 180 4.14 -8.31 -28.94
C LEU A 180 4.85 -9.04 -30.10
N ASP A 181 5.88 -8.42 -30.67
CA ASP A 181 6.72 -8.98 -31.73
C ASP A 181 7.84 -9.90 -31.21
N PHE A 182 7.83 -10.17 -29.91
CA PHE A 182 8.76 -11.06 -29.21
C PHE A 182 8.05 -11.89 -28.14
N GLU A 183 8.61 -13.04 -27.84
CA GLU A 183 8.13 -13.91 -26.75
C GLU A 183 8.59 -13.38 -25.41
N VAL A 184 7.66 -13.32 -24.43
CA VAL A 184 7.94 -13.01 -23.03
C VAL A 184 8.13 -14.31 -22.26
N PRO A 185 9.32 -14.56 -21.70
CA PRO A 185 9.58 -15.82 -21.00
C PRO A 185 8.78 -15.90 -19.69
N VAL A 186 8.23 -17.07 -19.44
CA VAL A 186 7.56 -17.43 -18.17
C VAL A 186 8.55 -18.26 -17.34
N ILE A 187 8.76 -17.84 -16.10
CA ILE A 187 9.67 -18.50 -15.18
C ILE A 187 9.06 -19.78 -14.60
N ASP A 188 9.83 -20.84 -14.56
CA ASP A 188 9.50 -22.12 -13.91
C ASP A 188 10.75 -22.72 -13.23
N GLU A 189 10.61 -23.89 -12.62
CA GLU A 189 11.70 -24.56 -11.91
C GLU A 189 12.87 -24.96 -12.81
N SER A 190 12.63 -25.14 -14.12
CA SER A 190 13.67 -25.58 -15.07
C SER A 190 14.53 -24.44 -15.59
N ASN A 191 14.02 -23.19 -15.56
CA ASN A 191 14.67 -22.01 -16.13
C ASN A 191 14.89 -20.85 -15.14
N SER A 192 14.59 -21.04 -13.86
CA SER A 192 14.61 -19.96 -12.85
C SER A 192 15.97 -19.29 -12.69
N GLU A 193 17.07 -19.99 -12.95
CA GLU A 193 18.44 -19.47 -12.84
C GLU A 193 18.91 -18.72 -14.11
N GLU A 194 18.11 -18.70 -15.20
CA GLU A 194 18.45 -18.05 -16.47
C GLU A 194 18.16 -16.55 -16.49
N TYR A 195 17.37 -16.04 -15.53
CA TYR A 195 16.89 -14.67 -15.51
C TYR A 195 17.42 -13.88 -14.32
N ASP A 196 17.83 -12.63 -14.57
CA ASP A 196 18.31 -11.72 -13.55
C ASP A 196 17.17 -11.11 -12.74
N TYR A 197 16.00 -10.96 -13.34
CA TYR A 197 14.85 -10.28 -12.76
C TYR A 197 13.53 -11.05 -12.99
N LEU A 198 12.69 -11.06 -11.98
CA LEU A 198 11.26 -11.29 -12.15
C LEU A 198 10.60 -9.94 -12.50
N TYR A 199 9.92 -9.85 -13.63
CA TYR A 199 9.06 -8.71 -13.93
C TYR A 199 7.66 -8.98 -13.38
N TRP A 200 7.34 -8.35 -12.25
CA TRP A 200 6.05 -8.40 -11.60
C TRP A 200 5.07 -7.47 -12.30
N ILE A 201 4.09 -8.03 -12.98
CA ILE A 201 3.12 -7.30 -13.80
C ILE A 201 2.08 -6.58 -12.94
N GLY A 202 1.61 -7.24 -11.89
CA GLY A 202 0.49 -6.79 -11.07
C GLY A 202 -0.86 -6.95 -11.78
N CYS A 203 -1.94 -6.93 -11.01
CA CYS A 203 -3.27 -7.15 -11.55
C CYS A 203 -3.71 -6.04 -12.53
N ALA A 204 -3.41 -4.76 -12.21
CA ALA A 204 -3.71 -3.65 -13.10
C ALA A 204 -2.94 -3.78 -14.43
N GLY A 205 -1.66 -4.15 -14.38
CA GLY A 205 -0.85 -4.36 -15.59
C GLY A 205 -1.32 -5.49 -16.49
N ALA A 206 -1.99 -6.49 -15.91
CA ALA A 206 -2.51 -7.64 -16.64
C ALA A 206 -3.93 -7.44 -17.19
N PHE A 207 -4.80 -6.73 -16.46
CA PHE A 207 -6.26 -6.73 -16.71
C PHE A 207 -6.88 -5.36 -16.95
N ASP A 208 -6.18 -4.26 -16.66
CA ASP A 208 -6.73 -2.91 -16.85
C ASP A 208 -6.29 -2.33 -18.19
N ASP A 209 -7.26 -1.93 -19.02
CA ASP A 209 -7.05 -1.45 -20.39
C ASP A 209 -6.11 -0.23 -20.49
N ARG A 210 -5.99 0.58 -19.43
CA ARG A 210 -5.08 1.74 -19.38
C ARG A 210 -3.67 1.34 -19.00
N ASN A 211 -3.52 0.28 -18.19
CA ASN A 211 -2.23 -0.16 -17.68
C ASN A 211 -1.57 -1.22 -18.58
N VAL A 212 -2.32 -2.01 -19.32
CA VAL A 212 -1.79 -2.99 -20.29
C VAL A 212 -0.81 -2.36 -21.29
N PRO A 213 -1.09 -1.20 -21.90
CA PRO A 213 -0.11 -0.51 -22.77
C PRO A 213 1.19 -0.15 -22.05
N VAL A 214 1.13 0.23 -20.77
CA VAL A 214 2.33 0.50 -19.94
C VAL A 214 3.14 -0.78 -19.75
N THR A 215 2.49 -1.89 -19.43
CA THR A 215 3.13 -3.21 -19.31
C THR A 215 3.87 -3.60 -20.57
N LYS A 216 3.22 -3.47 -21.75
CA LYS A 216 3.82 -3.73 -23.07
C LYS A 216 5.03 -2.83 -23.32
N ALA A 217 4.90 -1.54 -23.02
CA ALA A 217 6.00 -0.58 -23.20
C ALA A 217 7.22 -0.91 -22.33
N VAL A 218 7.00 -1.21 -21.05
CA VAL A 218 8.08 -1.59 -20.13
C VAL A 218 8.75 -2.88 -20.60
N ALA A 219 8.00 -3.93 -20.92
CA ALA A 219 8.53 -5.19 -21.44
C ALA A 219 9.37 -4.98 -22.71
N THR A 220 8.91 -4.11 -23.63
CA THR A 220 9.62 -3.77 -24.85
C THR A 220 10.94 -3.03 -24.56
N LEU A 221 10.92 -2.07 -23.62
CA LEU A 221 12.12 -1.34 -23.22
C LEU A 221 13.15 -2.27 -22.55
N LEU A 222 12.71 -3.15 -21.66
CA LEU A 222 13.58 -4.15 -21.04
C LEU A 222 14.22 -5.07 -22.08
N LYS A 223 13.43 -5.56 -23.05
CA LYS A 223 13.93 -6.40 -24.15
C LYS A 223 14.97 -5.66 -24.99
N ARG A 224 14.67 -4.42 -25.40
CA ARG A 224 15.59 -3.59 -26.21
C ARG A 224 16.88 -3.25 -25.48
N ALA A 225 16.79 -3.01 -24.17
CA ALA A 225 17.94 -2.75 -23.31
C ALA A 225 18.75 -4.03 -22.99
N GLY A 226 18.34 -5.20 -23.45
CA GLY A 226 19.01 -6.48 -23.18
C GLY A 226 18.96 -6.87 -21.69
N VAL A 227 17.89 -6.47 -20.97
CA VAL A 227 17.66 -6.92 -19.58
C VAL A 227 17.16 -8.36 -19.61
N SER A 228 17.78 -9.25 -18.82
CA SER A 228 17.34 -10.61 -18.66
C SER A 228 16.19 -10.65 -17.64
N TYR A 229 14.97 -10.94 -18.09
CA TYR A 229 13.79 -11.00 -17.23
C TYR A 229 12.80 -12.07 -17.67
N ALA A 230 11.99 -12.54 -16.72
CA ALA A 230 10.84 -13.41 -16.97
C ALA A 230 9.64 -12.95 -16.13
N VAL A 231 8.45 -13.48 -16.43
CA VAL A 231 7.20 -13.23 -15.68
C VAL A 231 6.69 -14.50 -15.03
N LEU A 232 5.89 -14.40 -13.96
CA LEU A 232 5.25 -15.57 -13.32
C LEU A 232 4.08 -16.14 -14.13
N GLY A 233 3.51 -15.32 -15.02
CA GLY A 233 2.32 -15.71 -15.77
C GLY A 233 1.13 -16.06 -14.86
N PRO A 234 0.40 -17.17 -15.11
CA PRO A 234 -0.76 -17.55 -14.29
C PRO A 234 -0.47 -17.84 -12.81
N LYS A 235 0.80 -18.04 -12.43
CA LYS A 235 1.19 -18.24 -11.02
C LYS A 235 1.22 -16.94 -10.22
N GLU A 236 1.29 -15.76 -10.87
CA GLU A 236 1.25 -14.48 -10.20
C GLU A 236 -0.17 -14.18 -9.72
N VAL A 237 -0.38 -13.98 -8.42
CA VAL A 237 -1.65 -13.52 -7.87
C VAL A 237 -1.55 -12.06 -7.38
N CYS A 238 -2.65 -11.43 -7.02
CA CYS A 238 -2.61 -10.08 -6.45
C CYS A 238 -1.65 -10.01 -5.26
N THR A 239 -0.92 -8.91 -5.10
CA THR A 239 -0.08 -8.71 -3.90
C THR A 239 -0.88 -8.65 -2.60
N GLY A 240 -2.20 -8.47 -2.67
CA GLY A 240 -3.05 -8.26 -1.51
C GLY A 240 -3.05 -6.83 -0.97
N ASP A 241 -2.30 -5.90 -1.58
CA ASP A 241 -2.20 -4.52 -1.11
C ASP A 241 -3.56 -3.87 -0.85
N SER A 242 -4.48 -3.94 -1.82
CA SER A 242 -5.81 -3.34 -1.69
C SER A 242 -6.60 -3.92 -0.52
N ALA A 243 -6.53 -5.24 -0.29
CA ALA A 243 -7.16 -5.88 0.87
C ALA A 243 -6.54 -5.36 2.18
N ARG A 244 -5.21 -5.29 2.24
CA ARG A 244 -4.50 -4.80 3.43
C ARG A 244 -4.82 -3.34 3.76
N ARG A 245 -4.82 -2.44 2.75
CA ARG A 245 -5.16 -1.01 2.93
C ARG A 245 -6.60 -0.78 3.35
N THR A 246 -7.47 -1.70 3.04
CA THR A 246 -8.89 -1.67 3.42
C THR A 246 -9.22 -2.56 4.61
N GLY A 247 -8.22 -3.07 5.33
CA GLY A 247 -8.38 -3.77 6.60
C GLY A 247 -8.60 -5.28 6.52
N ASN A 248 -8.79 -5.86 5.32
CA ASN A 248 -8.96 -7.31 5.18
C ASN A 248 -7.59 -8.01 5.17
N GLU A 249 -7.05 -8.20 6.36
CA GLU A 249 -5.73 -8.79 6.57
C GLU A 249 -5.70 -10.28 6.20
N PHE A 250 -6.82 -11.02 6.34
CA PHE A 250 -6.91 -12.43 5.92
C PHE A 250 -6.67 -12.62 4.43
N VAL A 251 -7.40 -11.87 3.61
CA VAL A 251 -7.23 -11.92 2.14
C VAL A 251 -5.82 -11.47 1.75
N PHE A 252 -5.28 -10.44 2.42
CA PHE A 252 -3.90 -10.03 2.19
C PHE A 252 -2.91 -11.16 2.47
N GLN A 253 -2.96 -11.77 3.65
CA GLN A 253 -2.00 -12.80 4.07
C GLN A 253 -2.11 -14.05 3.20
N GLN A 254 -3.31 -14.48 2.85
CA GLN A 254 -3.53 -15.61 1.94
C GLN A 254 -2.84 -15.39 0.58
N LEU A 255 -3.05 -14.23 -0.05
CA LEU A 255 -2.45 -13.91 -1.33
C LEU A 255 -0.93 -13.70 -1.24
N ALA A 256 -0.48 -13.04 -0.18
CA ALA A 256 0.94 -12.77 0.05
C ALA A 256 1.74 -14.07 0.26
N ILE A 257 1.25 -14.98 1.10
CA ILE A 257 1.91 -16.27 1.37
C ILE A 257 1.99 -17.09 0.08
N GLN A 258 0.92 -17.17 -0.71
CA GLN A 258 0.93 -17.87 -2.00
C GLN A 258 2.01 -17.32 -2.95
N ASN A 259 2.13 -15.99 -3.05
CA ASN A 259 3.16 -15.35 -3.87
C ASN A 259 4.57 -15.63 -3.33
N ILE A 260 4.75 -15.54 -2.01
CA ILE A 260 6.04 -15.78 -1.34
C ILE A 260 6.49 -17.22 -1.58
N GLU A 261 5.61 -18.20 -1.41
CA GLU A 261 5.90 -19.61 -1.69
C GLU A 261 6.31 -19.83 -3.15
N ASN A 262 5.55 -19.28 -4.10
CA ASN A 262 5.87 -19.37 -5.52
C ASN A 262 7.25 -18.75 -5.84
N MET A 263 7.54 -17.56 -5.33
CA MET A 263 8.79 -16.87 -5.60
C MET A 263 9.99 -17.54 -4.90
N ASN A 264 9.81 -18.03 -3.66
CA ASN A 264 10.87 -18.73 -2.93
C ASN A 264 11.21 -20.08 -3.59
N ASN A 265 10.22 -20.84 -4.05
CA ASN A 265 10.43 -22.09 -4.79
C ASN A 265 11.19 -21.88 -6.10
N LEU A 266 10.96 -20.73 -6.75
CA LEU A 266 11.67 -20.31 -7.97
C LEU A 266 12.99 -19.59 -7.69
N LYS A 267 13.40 -19.43 -6.42
CA LYS A 267 14.63 -18.72 -5.99
C LYS A 267 14.72 -17.29 -6.53
N VAL A 268 13.60 -16.58 -6.62
CA VAL A 268 13.57 -15.20 -7.06
C VAL A 268 14.29 -14.31 -6.04
N ASP A 269 15.25 -13.49 -6.49
CA ASP A 269 16.00 -12.52 -5.66
C ASP A 269 15.63 -11.06 -6.01
N LYS A 270 15.49 -10.76 -7.32
CA LYS A 270 15.29 -9.40 -7.82
C LYS A 270 13.98 -9.26 -8.57
N ILE A 271 13.22 -8.22 -8.24
CA ILE A 271 11.89 -7.97 -8.81
C ILE A 271 11.83 -6.57 -9.40
N ILE A 272 11.39 -6.46 -10.66
CA ILE A 272 10.99 -5.20 -11.29
C ILE A 272 9.47 -5.10 -11.19
N THR A 273 8.93 -3.96 -10.78
CA THR A 273 7.48 -3.72 -10.82
C THR A 273 7.16 -2.32 -11.32
N GLN A 274 6.03 -2.18 -12.02
CA GLN A 274 5.54 -0.88 -12.49
C GLN A 274 4.51 -0.24 -11.56
N CYS A 275 3.96 -1.01 -10.63
CA CYS A 275 2.94 -0.55 -9.70
C CYS A 275 3.58 -0.11 -8.38
N PRO A 276 3.44 1.17 -7.96
CA PRO A 276 3.97 1.66 -6.69
C PRO A 276 3.42 0.92 -5.46
N HIS A 277 2.18 0.47 -5.51
CA HIS A 277 1.56 -0.32 -4.45
C HIS A 277 2.17 -1.71 -4.36
N CYS A 278 2.32 -2.41 -5.49
CA CYS A 278 3.02 -3.70 -5.52
C CYS A 278 4.47 -3.57 -5.04
N PHE A 279 5.16 -2.49 -5.47
CA PHE A 279 6.51 -2.17 -4.99
C PHE A 279 6.55 -2.12 -3.47
N ASN A 280 5.70 -1.27 -2.87
CA ASN A 280 5.68 -1.11 -1.41
C ASN A 280 5.35 -2.41 -0.68
N THR A 281 4.36 -3.16 -1.14
CA THR A 281 3.91 -4.38 -0.49
C THR A 281 4.98 -5.48 -0.55
N ILE A 282 5.57 -5.71 -1.72
CA ILE A 282 6.60 -6.74 -1.88
C ILE A 282 7.88 -6.36 -1.12
N ALA A 283 8.31 -5.10 -1.21
CA ALA A 283 9.56 -4.65 -0.59
C ALA A 283 9.48 -4.53 0.94
N ASN A 284 8.35 -4.05 1.48
CA ASN A 284 8.28 -3.61 2.86
C ASN A 284 7.36 -4.48 3.74
N GLU A 285 6.42 -5.21 3.15
CA GLU A 285 5.41 -5.95 3.91
C GLU A 285 5.53 -7.46 3.78
N TYR A 286 5.96 -7.99 2.63
CA TYR A 286 6.27 -9.41 2.48
C TYR A 286 7.35 -9.92 3.44
N PRO A 287 8.37 -9.12 3.86
CA PRO A 287 9.31 -9.53 4.90
C PRO A 287 8.67 -9.90 6.23
N GLN A 288 7.47 -9.36 6.55
CA GLN A 288 6.72 -9.74 7.75
C GLN A 288 6.20 -11.19 7.69
N LEU A 289 6.09 -11.75 6.47
CA LEU A 289 5.62 -13.11 6.18
C LEU A 289 6.72 -14.01 5.60
N GLY A 290 7.99 -13.62 5.70
CA GLY A 290 9.14 -14.41 5.27
C GLY A 290 9.53 -14.29 3.80
N GLY A 291 9.03 -13.27 3.09
CA GLY A 291 9.40 -12.98 1.70
C GLY A 291 10.37 -11.81 1.59
N GLU A 292 11.66 -12.08 1.38
CA GLU A 292 12.71 -11.06 1.27
C GLU A 292 13.23 -10.96 -0.17
N TYR A 293 12.96 -9.82 -0.85
CA TYR A 293 13.32 -9.59 -2.24
C TYR A 293 13.93 -8.21 -2.45
N LYS A 294 14.82 -8.09 -3.43
CA LYS A 294 15.33 -6.80 -3.92
C LYS A 294 14.36 -6.25 -4.95
N VAL A 295 13.51 -5.34 -4.56
CA VAL A 295 12.48 -4.77 -5.44
C VAL A 295 12.96 -3.44 -6.00
N ILE A 296 12.83 -3.26 -7.31
CA ILE A 296 13.11 -2.01 -8.01
C ILE A 296 11.86 -1.56 -8.79
N HIS A 297 11.50 -0.29 -8.69
CA HIS A 297 10.45 0.27 -9.52
C HIS A 297 10.96 0.49 -10.95
N HIS A 298 10.12 0.21 -11.95
CA HIS A 298 10.53 0.32 -13.36
C HIS A 298 11.19 1.67 -13.71
N SER A 299 10.72 2.79 -13.13
CA SER A 299 11.31 4.11 -13.36
C SER A 299 12.76 4.23 -12.86
N GLN A 300 13.09 3.57 -11.75
CA GLN A 300 14.47 3.53 -11.24
C GLN A 300 15.37 2.76 -12.20
N LEU A 301 14.94 1.57 -12.65
CA LEU A 301 15.69 0.78 -13.60
C LEU A 301 15.82 1.48 -14.95
N LEU A 302 14.76 2.12 -15.45
CA LEU A 302 14.83 2.88 -16.71
C LEU A 302 15.82 4.05 -16.60
N THR A 303 15.88 4.74 -15.46
CA THR A 303 16.89 5.79 -15.22
C THR A 303 18.31 5.21 -15.30
N GLU A 304 18.57 4.07 -14.66
CA GLU A 304 19.88 3.39 -14.73
C GLU A 304 20.23 2.97 -16.16
N LEU A 305 19.26 2.46 -16.93
CA LEU A 305 19.46 2.04 -18.31
C LEU A 305 19.76 3.21 -19.25
N VAL A 306 19.12 4.37 -19.03
CA VAL A 306 19.41 5.61 -19.78
C VAL A 306 20.80 6.13 -19.39
N GLN A 307 21.13 6.25 -18.12
CA GLN A 307 22.43 6.72 -17.63
C GLN A 307 23.60 5.85 -18.10
N SER A 308 23.37 4.53 -18.22
CA SER A 308 24.38 3.59 -18.73
C SER A 308 24.45 3.52 -20.26
N GLY A 309 23.62 4.27 -20.99
CA GLY A 309 23.56 4.27 -22.43
C GLY A 309 22.94 3.01 -23.08
N ARG A 310 22.26 2.17 -22.27
CA ARG A 310 21.54 0.98 -22.77
C ARG A 310 20.19 1.33 -23.40
N ILE A 311 19.65 2.49 -23.05
CA ILE A 311 18.49 3.10 -23.71
C ILE A 311 18.91 4.50 -24.14
N GLU A 312 18.75 4.79 -25.42
CA GLU A 312 18.95 6.13 -25.98
C GLU A 312 17.62 6.89 -25.96
N VAL A 313 17.62 8.08 -25.37
CA VAL A 313 16.45 8.98 -25.34
C VAL A 313 16.56 9.93 -26.53
N GLY A 314 15.60 9.86 -27.44
CA GLY A 314 15.50 10.79 -28.54
C GLY A 314 14.92 12.15 -28.12
N THR A 315 15.28 13.21 -28.85
CA THR A 315 14.65 14.52 -28.70
C THR A 315 13.28 14.53 -29.37
N SER A 316 12.29 15.12 -28.74
CA SER A 316 10.96 15.33 -29.32
C SER A 316 10.90 16.74 -29.95
N ASP A 317 10.55 16.81 -31.23
CA ASP A 317 10.31 18.10 -31.92
C ASP A 317 8.99 18.77 -31.50
N LYS A 318 8.20 18.14 -30.67
CA LYS A 318 6.91 18.66 -30.19
C LYS A 318 7.02 19.13 -28.75
N PRO A 319 6.81 20.44 -28.46
CA PRO A 319 6.76 20.93 -27.11
C PRO A 319 5.48 20.40 -26.41
N TYR A 320 5.64 19.45 -25.50
CA TYR A 320 4.57 18.99 -24.64
C TYR A 320 4.61 19.80 -23.33
N LYS A 321 3.44 20.29 -22.90
CA LYS A 321 3.28 20.75 -21.52
C LYS A 321 2.92 19.55 -20.68
N ILE A 322 3.85 19.08 -19.84
CA ILE A 322 3.70 17.90 -19.00
C ILE A 322 3.63 18.34 -17.53
N THR A 323 2.72 17.76 -16.79
CA THR A 323 2.70 17.82 -15.33
C THR A 323 2.80 16.40 -14.80
N TYR A 324 3.73 16.19 -13.88
CA TYR A 324 3.88 14.90 -13.19
C TYR A 324 3.20 14.93 -11.83
N HIS A 325 2.45 13.88 -11.48
CA HIS A 325 1.88 13.66 -10.16
C HIS A 325 2.67 12.56 -9.44
N ASP A 326 3.39 12.93 -8.38
CA ASP A 326 4.13 11.99 -7.56
C ASP A 326 3.23 10.92 -6.97
N SER A 327 3.58 9.65 -7.20
CA SER A 327 2.93 8.56 -6.51
C SER A 327 3.25 8.58 -5.02
N CYS A 328 2.21 8.62 -4.18
CA CYS A 328 2.39 8.61 -2.72
C CYS A 328 3.15 7.37 -2.24
N TYR A 329 2.97 6.23 -2.88
CA TYR A 329 3.63 4.97 -2.51
C TYR A 329 5.09 4.86 -3.00
N LEU A 330 5.55 5.72 -3.92
CA LEU A 330 6.98 5.88 -4.22
C LEU A 330 7.59 6.98 -3.35
N GLY A 331 7.02 8.19 -3.37
CA GLY A 331 7.53 9.33 -2.63
C GLY A 331 7.36 9.17 -1.12
N ARG A 332 6.17 9.50 -0.59
CA ARG A 332 5.92 9.55 0.85
C ARG A 332 6.14 8.24 1.60
N HIS A 333 5.85 7.10 0.99
CA HIS A 333 6.06 5.79 1.63
C HIS A 333 7.50 5.27 1.49
N ASN A 334 8.23 5.64 0.42
CA ASN A 334 9.52 5.02 0.09
C ASN A 334 10.66 6.00 -0.24
N ASP A 335 10.46 7.31 -0.15
CA ASP A 335 11.46 8.36 -0.47
C ASP A 335 12.01 8.29 -1.90
N ILE A 336 11.25 7.73 -2.85
CA ILE A 336 11.64 7.60 -4.24
C ILE A 336 11.07 8.78 -5.04
N TYR A 337 11.90 9.77 -5.33
CA TYR A 337 11.53 10.98 -6.09
C TYR A 337 12.43 11.21 -7.29
N THR A 338 13.74 10.98 -7.17
CA THR A 338 14.75 11.40 -8.13
C THR A 338 14.66 10.74 -9.51
N CYS A 339 14.31 9.45 -9.57
CA CYS A 339 14.18 8.75 -10.85
C CYS A 339 13.05 9.31 -11.71
N LEU A 340 11.99 9.82 -11.06
CA LEU A 340 10.83 10.40 -11.74
C LEU A 340 11.16 11.80 -12.27
N LEU A 341 11.90 12.60 -11.51
CA LEU A 341 12.39 13.90 -11.94
C LEU A 341 13.35 13.75 -13.11
N TYR A 342 14.31 12.81 -13.04
CA TYR A 342 15.26 12.57 -14.11
C TYR A 342 14.59 12.19 -15.44
N THR A 343 13.53 11.41 -15.41
CA THR A 343 12.76 11.04 -16.61
C THR A 343 11.86 12.16 -17.12
N SER A 344 11.48 13.13 -16.25
CA SER A 344 10.72 14.32 -16.65
C SER A 344 11.61 15.46 -17.15
N ASP A 345 12.78 15.68 -16.52
CA ASP A 345 13.74 16.72 -16.92
C ASP A 345 14.45 16.37 -18.25
N ALA A 346 14.53 15.09 -18.59
CA ALA A 346 14.99 14.68 -19.91
C ALA A 346 14.01 15.06 -21.04
N ALA A 347 12.87 15.67 -20.71
CA ALA A 347 11.87 16.19 -21.65
C ALA A 347 11.99 17.72 -21.87
N ASP A 348 12.87 18.41 -21.14
CA ASP A 348 13.27 19.82 -21.37
C ASP A 348 14.48 19.86 -22.34
#